data_5bc7bfe52a821483e57833de95de55bb
#
_entry.id   5bc7bfe52a821483e57833de95de55bb
#
_cell.length_a   1.000
_cell.length_b   1.000
_cell.length_c   1.000
_cell.angle_alpha   90.00
_cell.angle_beta   90.00
_cell.angle_gamma   90.00
#
_symmetry.space_group_name_H-M   'P 1'
#
loop_
_entity.id
_entity.type
_entity.pdbx_description
1 polymer ?
#
loop_
_entity_poly.entity_id
_entity_poly.type
_entity_poly.pdbx_seq_one_letter_code
_entity_poly.pdbx_strand_id
1 'polypeptide(L)'
;LIQRPAYVWWNFPVSDYVRDHLLMGPVYGNDLHIANLMSGFVTNPMEHAESSLLAIYGVASYAWNPDQYDSDKAWKDAMKAVLPSAAKELEIFATHNSDLGANGHGYRREESATLKPIAEKFLNEYLNKGTYQIKDALTLLNTFALMQEAADILMVNTENPALIAEMKPWLIQHDLMGKLGQSVIILTQLYESDQQESFLRKYKHVKALQQQMFDVDQTYNQNPYQPGVK
;
A
#
# COMPACT_ATOMS: atom_id res chain seq x y z
N LEU A 1 27.02 7.43 29.96
CA LEU A 1 26.67 6.49 28.89
C LEU A 1 26.44 5.12 29.51
N ILE A 2 25.42 4.39 29.03
CA ILE A 2 25.05 3.06 29.52
C ILE A 2 26.16 2.09 29.19
N GLN A 3 26.74 1.43 30.21
CA GLN A 3 27.84 0.45 30.05
C GLN A 3 27.31 -0.98 29.89
N ARG A 4 26.18 -1.16 29.21
CA ARG A 4 25.55 -2.46 28.94
C ARG A 4 24.79 -2.41 27.61
N PRO A 5 24.57 -3.53 26.94
CA PRO A 5 23.73 -3.61 25.74
C PRO A 5 22.33 -3.06 26.00
N ALA A 6 21.81 -2.29 25.05
CA ALA A 6 20.48 -1.71 25.15
C ALA A 6 19.41 -2.77 24.84
N TYR A 7 18.28 -2.68 25.53
CA TYR A 7 17.04 -3.31 25.09
C TYR A 7 16.22 -2.27 24.33
N VAL A 8 15.85 -2.57 23.06
CA VAL A 8 15.26 -1.60 22.16
C VAL A 8 13.74 -1.79 22.08
N TRP A 9 12.99 -0.72 22.28
CA TRP A 9 11.58 -0.63 21.90
C TRP A 9 11.51 -0.09 20.48
N TRP A 10 11.04 -0.91 19.54
CA TRP A 10 10.94 -0.56 18.15
C TRP A 10 9.47 -0.28 17.74
N ASN A 11 9.18 0.97 17.46
CA ASN A 11 7.85 1.41 17.00
C ASN A 11 7.67 1.10 15.52
N PHE A 12 7.45 -0.18 15.21
CA PHE A 12 7.17 -0.70 13.88
C PHE A 12 6.41 -2.03 14.00
N PRO A 13 5.33 -2.27 13.26
CA PRO A 13 4.66 -1.38 12.30
C PRO A 13 3.52 -0.54 12.90
N VAL A 14 3.63 -0.07 14.13
CA VAL A 14 2.57 0.73 14.78
C VAL A 14 2.11 1.88 13.89
N SER A 15 0.79 2.05 13.76
CA SER A 15 0.14 3.05 12.91
C SER A 15 -0.72 4.06 13.66
N ASP A 16 -0.51 4.22 14.98
CA ASP A 16 -1.29 5.12 15.83
C ASP A 16 -1.17 6.60 15.46
N TYR A 17 -0.14 6.97 14.72
CA TYR A 17 0.10 8.30 14.19
C TYR A 17 -0.46 8.52 12.76
N VAL A 18 -0.94 7.44 12.12
CA VAL A 18 -1.50 7.43 10.76
C VAL A 18 -2.57 6.34 10.66
N ARG A 19 -3.63 6.50 11.45
CA ARG A 19 -4.66 5.46 11.68
C ARG A 19 -5.48 5.11 10.45
N ASP A 20 -5.47 5.96 9.44
CA ASP A 20 -6.13 5.76 8.16
C ASP A 20 -5.30 4.95 7.16
N HIS A 21 -4.17 4.37 7.60
CA HIS A 21 -3.24 3.66 6.75
C HIS A 21 -2.78 2.32 7.33
N LEU A 22 -2.52 1.33 6.47
CA LEU A 22 -1.90 0.06 6.84
C LEU A 22 -0.41 0.09 6.50
N LEU A 23 0.43 -0.31 7.46
CA LEU A 23 1.88 -0.39 7.30
C LEU A 23 2.30 -1.86 7.06
N MET A 24 2.03 -2.36 5.86
CA MET A 24 2.25 -3.76 5.45
C MET A 24 3.56 -3.96 4.66
N GLY A 25 4.45 -2.98 4.68
CA GLY A 25 5.68 -2.98 3.92
C GLY A 25 6.79 -3.86 4.50
N PRO A 26 7.91 -3.97 3.78
CA PRO A 26 9.08 -4.73 4.22
C PRO A 26 9.79 -4.06 5.40
N VAL A 27 10.44 -4.86 6.22
CA VAL A 27 11.34 -4.40 7.29
C VAL A 27 12.70 -4.07 6.68
N TYR A 28 13.15 -2.82 6.78
CA TYR A 28 14.41 -2.36 6.19
C TYR A 28 15.08 -1.25 7.02
N GLY A 29 16.32 -0.92 6.67
CA GLY A 29 17.04 0.22 7.23
C GLY A 29 17.72 -0.02 8.57
N ASN A 30 17.59 -1.21 9.16
CA ASN A 30 18.30 -1.59 10.37
C ASN A 30 19.72 -2.08 10.04
N ASP A 31 20.63 -1.81 10.97
CA ASP A 31 22.00 -2.31 10.87
C ASP A 31 22.02 -3.84 11.06
N LEU A 32 22.58 -4.55 10.09
CA LEU A 32 22.68 -6.02 10.13
C LEU A 32 23.66 -6.53 11.21
N HIS A 33 24.53 -5.67 11.73
CA HIS A 33 25.54 -6.03 12.73
C HIS A 33 25.15 -5.61 14.16
N ILE A 34 23.94 -5.10 14.37
CA ILE A 34 23.49 -4.58 15.66
C ILE A 34 23.31 -5.65 16.74
N ALA A 35 23.23 -6.94 16.35
CA ALA A 35 22.98 -8.06 17.27
C ALA A 35 23.94 -8.09 18.48
N ASN A 36 25.22 -7.74 18.27
CA ASN A 36 26.23 -7.71 19.33
C ASN A 36 26.15 -6.47 20.25
N LEU A 37 25.33 -5.48 19.90
CA LEU A 37 25.17 -4.21 20.60
C LEU A 37 23.88 -4.13 21.39
N MET A 38 22.98 -5.09 21.20
CA MET A 38 21.67 -5.16 21.88
C MET A 38 21.57 -6.35 22.81
N SER A 39 20.82 -6.19 23.89
CA SER A 39 20.39 -7.30 24.75
C SER A 39 19.08 -7.95 24.25
N GLY A 40 18.41 -7.31 23.31
CA GLY A 40 17.16 -7.73 22.67
C GLY A 40 16.33 -6.52 22.24
N PHE A 41 15.18 -6.80 21.63
CA PHE A 41 14.21 -5.78 21.29
C PHE A 41 12.78 -6.33 21.30
N VAL A 42 11.82 -5.41 21.32
CA VAL A 42 10.40 -5.67 21.15
C VAL A 42 9.87 -4.80 20.04
N THR A 43 9.01 -5.35 19.20
CA THR A 43 8.28 -4.59 18.17
C THR A 43 6.91 -4.17 18.67
N ASN A 44 6.43 -3.02 18.22
CA ASN A 44 5.10 -2.49 18.52
C ASN A 44 4.27 -2.55 17.21
N PRO A 45 3.32 -3.49 17.08
CA PRO A 45 2.52 -3.68 15.86
C PRO A 45 1.40 -2.66 15.74
N MET A 46 0.71 -2.67 14.58
CA MET A 46 -0.56 -1.99 14.39
C MET A 46 -1.63 -2.58 15.31
N GLU A 47 -2.73 -1.84 15.55
CA GLU A 47 -3.94 -2.36 16.20
C GLU A 47 -4.65 -3.43 15.33
N HIS A 48 -4.29 -3.55 14.05
CA HIS A 48 -4.70 -4.58 13.11
C HIS A 48 -3.77 -5.78 13.20
N ALA A 49 -4.16 -6.78 14.00
CA ALA A 49 -3.30 -7.91 14.35
C ALA A 49 -2.92 -8.75 13.12
N GLU A 50 -3.88 -9.09 12.28
CA GLU A 50 -3.66 -9.92 11.10
C GLU A 50 -2.86 -9.16 10.03
N SER A 51 -3.17 -7.89 9.80
CA SER A 51 -2.44 -7.04 8.85
C SER A 51 -1.00 -6.78 9.31
N SER A 52 -0.72 -6.86 10.62
CA SER A 52 0.64 -6.76 11.18
C SER A 52 1.51 -7.98 10.89
N LEU A 53 0.93 -9.13 10.52
CA LEU A 53 1.69 -10.39 10.37
C LEU A 53 2.81 -10.29 9.33
N LEU A 54 2.63 -9.52 8.26
CA LEU A 54 3.67 -9.33 7.25
C LEU A 54 4.91 -8.66 7.84
N ALA A 55 4.70 -7.58 8.59
CA ALA A 55 5.77 -6.85 9.24
C ALA A 55 6.39 -7.67 10.38
N ILE A 56 5.59 -8.37 11.18
CA ILE A 56 6.05 -9.26 12.26
C ILE A 56 6.92 -10.39 11.69
N TYR A 57 6.54 -10.98 10.56
CA TYR A 57 7.36 -11.97 9.87
C TYR A 57 8.74 -11.40 9.50
N GLY A 58 8.76 -10.20 8.91
CA GLY A 58 10.00 -9.50 8.56
C GLY A 58 10.87 -9.19 9.78
N VAL A 59 10.26 -8.72 10.89
CA VAL A 59 10.95 -8.49 12.18
C VAL A 59 11.53 -9.78 12.73
N ALA A 60 10.77 -10.87 12.73
CA ALA A 60 11.23 -12.17 13.20
C ALA A 60 12.39 -12.70 12.34
N SER A 61 12.30 -12.57 11.02
CA SER A 61 13.38 -12.97 10.10
C SER A 61 14.66 -12.15 10.32
N TYR A 62 14.54 -10.85 10.53
CA TYR A 62 15.66 -9.99 10.89
C TYR A 62 16.29 -10.38 12.23
N ALA A 63 15.45 -10.62 13.26
CA ALA A 63 15.93 -10.99 14.60
C ALA A 63 16.62 -12.35 14.64
N TRP A 64 16.16 -13.30 13.79
CA TRP A 64 16.68 -14.66 13.78
C TRP A 64 18.08 -14.75 13.20
N ASN A 65 18.35 -14.03 12.12
CA ASN A 65 19.66 -14.01 11.45
C ASN A 65 19.91 -12.68 10.73
N PRO A 66 20.28 -11.63 11.47
CA PRO A 66 20.46 -10.30 10.90
C PRO A 66 21.56 -10.26 9.83
N ASP A 67 22.64 -11.02 9.97
CA ASP A 67 23.75 -11.03 9.03
C ASP A 67 23.38 -11.54 7.63
N GLN A 68 22.33 -12.36 7.53
CA GLN A 68 21.83 -12.92 6.28
C GLN A 68 20.45 -12.36 5.89
N TYR A 69 19.99 -11.34 6.60
CA TYR A 69 18.68 -10.78 6.37
C TYR A 69 18.58 -10.04 5.05
N ASP A 70 17.60 -10.42 4.24
CA ASP A 70 17.19 -9.76 3.00
C ASP A 70 15.75 -9.29 3.15
N SER A 71 15.57 -8.00 3.17
CA SER A 71 14.28 -7.33 3.40
C SER A 71 13.22 -7.71 2.36
N ASP A 72 13.58 -7.67 1.06
CA ASP A 72 12.64 -7.91 -0.03
C ASP A 72 12.28 -9.40 -0.12
N LYS A 73 13.27 -10.28 0.14
CA LYS A 73 13.02 -11.72 0.22
C LYS A 73 12.11 -12.08 1.39
N ALA A 74 12.40 -11.57 2.58
CA ALA A 74 11.60 -11.83 3.78
C ALA A 74 10.16 -11.34 3.60
N TRP A 75 9.96 -10.20 2.95
CA TRP A 75 8.63 -9.67 2.66
C TRP A 75 7.83 -10.56 1.70
N LYS A 76 8.45 -11.03 0.63
CA LYS A 76 7.82 -11.99 -0.31
C LYS A 76 7.52 -13.34 0.34
N ASP A 77 8.38 -13.81 1.23
CA ASP A 77 8.15 -15.04 1.98
C ASP A 77 7.02 -14.86 3.00
N ALA A 78 6.87 -13.66 3.59
CA ALA A 78 5.75 -13.31 4.47
C ALA A 78 4.41 -13.41 3.74
N MET A 79 4.29 -12.91 2.49
CA MET A 79 3.06 -13.04 1.69
C MET A 79 2.64 -14.50 1.54
N LYS A 80 3.59 -15.37 1.22
CA LYS A 80 3.35 -16.81 1.05
C LYS A 80 3.00 -17.51 2.37
N ALA A 81 3.54 -17.02 3.50
CA ALA A 81 3.25 -17.58 4.81
C ALA A 81 1.88 -17.16 5.34
N VAL A 82 1.47 -15.91 5.06
CA VAL A 82 0.23 -15.32 5.61
C VAL A 82 -0.99 -15.65 4.75
N LEU A 83 -0.84 -15.66 3.42
CA LEU A 83 -1.93 -15.94 2.47
C LEU A 83 -1.41 -16.68 1.22
N PRO A 84 -1.05 -17.97 1.34
CA PRO A 84 -0.44 -18.76 0.26
C PRO A 84 -1.25 -18.75 -1.04
N SER A 85 -2.58 -18.83 -0.96
CA SER A 85 -3.48 -18.92 -2.12
C SER A 85 -3.58 -17.62 -2.93
N ALA A 86 -3.22 -16.48 -2.35
CA ALA A 86 -3.30 -15.15 -2.98
C ALA A 86 -2.09 -14.27 -2.60
N ALA A 87 -0.91 -14.87 -2.49
CA ALA A 87 0.32 -14.18 -2.08
C ALA A 87 0.71 -13.04 -3.04
N LYS A 88 0.48 -13.22 -4.34
CA LYS A 88 0.76 -12.21 -5.36
C LYS A 88 -0.19 -11.02 -5.25
N GLU A 89 -1.45 -11.26 -5.04
CA GLU A 89 -2.48 -10.25 -4.90
C GLU A 89 -2.28 -9.46 -3.59
N LEU A 90 -1.87 -10.16 -2.52
CA LEU A 90 -1.49 -9.52 -1.26
C LEU A 90 -0.23 -8.65 -1.42
N GLU A 91 0.76 -9.07 -2.23
CA GLU A 91 1.94 -8.25 -2.58
C GLU A 91 1.53 -6.98 -3.32
N ILE A 92 0.63 -7.09 -4.32
CA ILE A 92 0.12 -5.93 -5.06
C ILE A 92 -0.56 -4.95 -4.09
N PHE A 93 -1.47 -5.43 -3.25
CA PHE A 93 -2.15 -4.61 -2.26
C PHE A 93 -1.17 -3.94 -1.28
N ALA A 94 -0.26 -4.71 -0.68
CA ALA A 94 0.70 -4.21 0.30
C ALA A 94 1.73 -3.24 -0.29
N THR A 95 2.03 -3.32 -1.60
CA THR A 95 2.88 -2.34 -2.31
C THR A 95 2.30 -0.93 -2.25
N HIS A 96 0.98 -0.80 -2.14
CA HIS A 96 0.26 0.47 -2.06
C HIS A 96 -0.29 0.78 -0.65
N ASN A 97 0.05 -0.07 0.33
CA ASN A 97 -0.31 0.07 1.75
C ASN A 97 0.90 -0.30 2.62
N SER A 98 1.98 0.47 2.54
CA SER A 98 3.25 0.09 3.17
C SER A 98 3.91 1.22 3.93
N ASP A 99 4.62 2.11 3.26
CA ASP A 99 5.44 3.14 3.89
C ASP A 99 5.07 4.52 3.31
N LEU A 100 4.83 5.46 4.20
CA LEU A 100 4.47 6.83 3.85
C LEU A 100 5.64 7.67 3.30
N GLY A 101 6.82 7.06 3.15
CA GLY A 101 8.03 7.75 2.73
C GLY A 101 8.71 8.51 3.85
N ALA A 102 9.47 9.54 3.51
CA ALA A 102 10.22 10.33 4.47
C ALA A 102 9.29 11.07 5.45
N ASN A 103 9.37 10.71 6.73
CA ASN A 103 8.57 11.30 7.81
C ASN A 103 9.37 11.35 9.11
N GLY A 104 8.76 11.90 10.18
CA GLY A 104 9.37 12.03 11.51
C GLY A 104 9.70 10.71 12.21
N HIS A 105 9.18 9.57 11.72
CA HIS A 105 9.45 8.25 12.26
C HIS A 105 10.64 7.54 11.58
N GLY A 106 11.30 8.21 10.65
CA GLY A 106 12.54 7.72 10.06
C GLY A 106 12.39 6.83 8.84
N TYR A 107 11.18 6.59 8.35
CA TYR A 107 10.93 5.83 7.12
C TYR A 107 11.50 6.52 5.89
N ARG A 108 11.90 5.76 4.89
CA ARG A 108 12.65 6.22 3.72
C ARG A 108 12.08 5.73 2.40
N ARG A 109 11.50 4.55 2.37
CA ARG A 109 10.80 4.04 1.19
C ARG A 109 9.41 4.66 1.15
N GLU A 110 8.97 5.04 -0.03
CA GLU A 110 7.60 5.49 -0.25
C GLU A 110 6.85 4.36 -0.97
N GLU A 111 5.65 4.07 -0.52
CA GLU A 111 4.78 3.14 -1.19
C GLU A 111 4.48 3.60 -2.62
N SER A 112 3.99 2.69 -3.46
CA SER A 112 3.70 3.01 -4.86
C SER A 112 4.90 3.56 -5.65
N ALA A 113 6.12 3.29 -5.20
CA ALA A 113 7.36 3.88 -5.75
C ALA A 113 7.52 3.68 -7.27
N THR A 114 6.95 2.62 -7.83
CA THR A 114 6.97 2.36 -9.28
C THR A 114 5.83 3.05 -10.03
N LEU A 115 4.69 3.25 -9.39
CA LEU A 115 3.50 3.87 -9.99
C LEU A 115 3.58 5.40 -9.96
N LYS A 116 3.93 5.98 -8.82
CA LYS A 116 3.91 7.42 -8.59
C LYS A 116 4.68 8.24 -9.63
N PRO A 117 5.95 7.94 -9.97
CA PRO A 117 6.69 8.71 -10.96
C PRO A 117 6.06 8.68 -12.36
N ILE A 118 5.45 7.55 -12.73
CA ILE A 118 4.80 7.40 -14.04
C ILE A 118 3.50 8.21 -14.06
N ALA A 119 2.72 8.15 -12.98
CA ALA A 119 1.48 8.91 -12.85
C ALA A 119 1.74 10.43 -12.83
N GLU A 120 2.72 10.89 -12.07
CA GLU A 120 3.13 12.30 -12.03
C GLU A 120 3.62 12.78 -13.38
N LYS A 121 4.45 12.00 -14.08
CA LYS A 121 4.92 12.32 -15.43
C LYS A 121 3.76 12.43 -16.40
N PHE A 122 2.87 11.44 -16.42
CA PHE A 122 1.68 11.43 -17.28
C PHE A 122 0.81 12.66 -17.04
N LEU A 123 0.48 12.97 -15.80
CA LEU A 123 -0.32 14.13 -15.45
C LEU A 123 0.35 15.45 -15.82
N ASN A 124 1.64 15.60 -15.51
CA ASN A 124 2.38 16.82 -15.83
C ASN A 124 2.50 17.05 -17.34
N GLU A 125 2.74 16.01 -18.12
CA GLU A 125 2.79 16.13 -19.58
C GLU A 125 1.41 16.48 -20.16
N TYR A 126 0.36 15.82 -19.69
CA TYR A 126 -1.00 16.07 -20.14
C TYR A 126 -1.48 17.47 -19.78
N LEU A 127 -1.35 17.90 -18.53
CA LEU A 127 -1.84 19.19 -18.07
C LEU A 127 -1.06 20.38 -18.64
N ASN A 128 0.25 20.24 -18.84
CA ASN A 128 1.10 21.35 -19.28
C ASN A 128 1.33 21.41 -20.79
N LYS A 129 1.24 20.25 -21.49
CA LYS A 129 1.57 20.15 -22.92
C LYS A 129 0.41 19.65 -23.77
N GLY A 130 -0.68 19.17 -23.16
CA GLY A 130 -1.79 18.52 -23.85
C GLY A 130 -1.41 17.19 -24.53
N THR A 131 -0.30 16.58 -24.12
CA THR A 131 0.21 15.32 -24.71
C THR A 131 0.74 14.42 -23.62
N TYR A 132 0.88 13.12 -23.88
CA TYR A 132 1.49 12.14 -22.99
C TYR A 132 2.11 10.99 -23.79
N GLN A 133 2.96 10.21 -23.13
CA GLN A 133 3.53 9.02 -23.75
C GLN A 133 2.54 7.86 -23.67
N ILE A 134 2.20 7.25 -24.80
CA ILE A 134 1.28 6.09 -24.87
C ILE A 134 1.77 4.95 -23.96
N LYS A 135 3.09 4.72 -23.91
CA LYS A 135 3.68 3.72 -23.04
C LYS A 135 3.35 3.95 -21.56
N ASP A 136 3.42 5.20 -21.10
CA ASP A 136 3.11 5.54 -19.70
C ASP A 136 1.61 5.33 -19.43
N ALA A 137 0.72 5.75 -20.34
CA ALA A 137 -0.71 5.49 -20.23
C ALA A 137 -1.05 3.99 -20.14
N LEU A 138 -0.45 3.16 -21.00
CA LEU A 138 -0.64 1.71 -20.98
C LEU A 138 -0.10 1.07 -19.69
N THR A 139 1.05 1.53 -19.20
CA THR A 139 1.60 1.05 -17.93
C THR A 139 0.66 1.38 -16.77
N LEU A 140 0.13 2.62 -16.71
CA LEU A 140 -0.82 3.04 -15.70
C LEU A 140 -2.12 2.24 -15.78
N LEU A 141 -2.69 2.08 -16.98
CA LEU A 141 -3.90 1.26 -17.19
C LEU A 141 -3.72 -0.16 -16.67
N ASN A 142 -2.61 -0.80 -17.01
CA ASN A 142 -2.31 -2.15 -16.54
C ASN A 142 -2.12 -2.21 -15.02
N THR A 143 -1.40 -1.25 -14.43
CA THR A 143 -1.19 -1.21 -12.98
C THR A 143 -2.52 -1.04 -12.23
N PHE A 144 -3.36 -0.10 -12.67
CA PHE A 144 -4.68 0.10 -12.06
C PHE A 144 -5.63 -1.09 -12.26
N ALA A 145 -5.52 -1.80 -13.40
CA ALA A 145 -6.28 -3.03 -13.60
C ALA A 145 -5.83 -4.15 -12.65
N LEU A 146 -4.52 -4.31 -12.45
CA LEU A 146 -3.97 -5.27 -11.48
C LEU A 146 -4.36 -4.94 -10.03
N MET A 147 -4.41 -3.66 -9.67
CA MET A 147 -4.91 -3.24 -8.36
C MET A 147 -6.36 -3.67 -8.15
N GLN A 148 -7.22 -3.41 -9.13
CA GLN A 148 -8.63 -3.82 -9.08
C GLN A 148 -8.75 -5.35 -8.97
N GLU A 149 -8.07 -6.10 -9.84
CA GLU A 149 -8.08 -7.57 -9.84
C GLU A 149 -7.61 -8.15 -8.51
N ALA A 150 -6.53 -7.58 -7.95
CA ALA A 150 -6.02 -8.00 -6.64
C ALA A 150 -7.06 -7.79 -5.53
N ALA A 151 -7.73 -6.64 -5.51
CA ALA A 151 -8.79 -6.38 -4.53
C ALA A 151 -9.95 -7.36 -4.68
N ASP A 152 -10.42 -7.63 -5.92
CA ASP A 152 -11.50 -8.57 -6.19
C ASP A 152 -11.18 -9.99 -5.70
N ILE A 153 -9.95 -10.47 -5.95
CA ILE A 153 -9.49 -11.79 -5.51
C ILE A 153 -9.37 -11.85 -3.98
N LEU A 154 -8.78 -10.83 -3.36
CA LEU A 154 -8.60 -10.78 -1.91
C LEU A 154 -9.94 -10.70 -1.18
N MET A 155 -10.89 -9.89 -1.64
CA MET A 155 -12.21 -9.73 -1.00
C MET A 155 -13.03 -11.03 -0.91
N VAL A 156 -12.80 -11.99 -1.81
CA VAL A 156 -13.49 -13.28 -1.80
C VAL A 156 -12.66 -14.42 -1.21
N ASN A 157 -11.44 -14.13 -0.77
CA ASN A 157 -10.55 -15.13 -0.20
C ASN A 157 -11.04 -15.63 1.16
N THR A 158 -11.05 -16.94 1.36
CA THR A 158 -11.54 -17.60 2.58
C THR A 158 -10.45 -18.30 3.39
N GLU A 159 -9.20 -18.23 2.95
CA GLU A 159 -8.08 -18.90 3.62
C GLU A 159 -7.72 -18.21 4.94
N ASN A 160 -7.71 -16.87 4.98
CA ASN A 160 -7.55 -16.09 6.22
C ASN A 160 -8.66 -15.03 6.31
N PRO A 161 -9.87 -15.40 6.77
CA PRO A 161 -11.01 -14.49 6.81
C PRO A 161 -10.82 -13.33 7.81
N ALA A 162 -10.00 -13.49 8.83
CA ALA A 162 -9.70 -12.44 9.79
C ALA A 162 -8.86 -11.32 9.13
N LEU A 163 -7.83 -11.69 8.38
CA LEU A 163 -7.02 -10.75 7.59
C LEU A 163 -7.89 -9.98 6.59
N ILE A 164 -8.75 -10.69 5.84
CA ILE A 164 -9.62 -10.05 4.87
C ILE A 164 -10.61 -9.10 5.55
N ALA A 165 -11.17 -9.49 6.70
CA ALA A 165 -12.06 -8.63 7.46
C ALA A 165 -11.39 -7.34 7.96
N GLU A 166 -10.15 -7.43 8.45
CA GLU A 166 -9.35 -6.26 8.84
C GLU A 166 -9.04 -5.35 7.65
N MET A 167 -8.60 -5.91 6.53
CA MET A 167 -8.21 -5.15 5.33
C MET A 167 -9.40 -4.59 4.54
N LYS A 168 -10.61 -5.05 4.80
CA LYS A 168 -11.79 -4.78 3.95
C LYS A 168 -11.99 -3.32 3.56
N PRO A 169 -11.91 -2.33 4.46
CA PRO A 169 -12.06 -0.92 4.07
C PRO A 169 -11.02 -0.48 3.04
N TRP A 170 -9.76 -0.85 3.23
CA TRP A 170 -8.67 -0.52 2.32
C TRP A 170 -8.76 -1.30 1.00
N LEU A 171 -9.25 -2.54 1.01
CA LEU A 171 -9.53 -3.31 -0.21
C LEU A 171 -10.59 -2.64 -1.07
N ILE A 172 -11.65 -2.10 -0.46
CA ILE A 172 -12.68 -1.33 -1.16
C ILE A 172 -12.07 -0.07 -1.80
N GLN A 173 -11.26 0.68 -1.04
CA GLN A 173 -10.56 1.86 -1.59
C GLN A 173 -9.59 1.48 -2.72
N HIS A 174 -8.89 0.38 -2.57
CA HIS A 174 -7.95 -0.13 -3.58
C HIS A 174 -8.64 -0.49 -4.90
N ASP A 175 -9.78 -1.17 -4.82
CA ASP A 175 -10.65 -1.45 -5.98
C ASP A 175 -11.14 -0.16 -6.65
N LEU A 176 -11.66 0.78 -5.84
CA LEU A 176 -12.13 2.07 -6.35
C LEU A 176 -11.00 2.89 -6.98
N MET A 177 -9.80 2.87 -6.39
CA MET A 177 -8.62 3.53 -6.97
C MET A 177 -8.22 2.90 -8.31
N GLY A 178 -8.24 1.58 -8.41
CA GLY A 178 -8.01 0.87 -9.68
C GLY A 178 -9.00 1.29 -10.77
N LYS A 179 -10.30 1.30 -10.45
CA LYS A 179 -11.37 1.74 -11.34
C LYS A 179 -11.26 3.21 -11.73
N LEU A 180 -10.95 4.07 -10.75
CA LEU A 180 -10.78 5.51 -10.97
C LEU A 180 -9.60 5.80 -11.88
N GLY A 181 -8.43 5.21 -11.59
CA GLY A 181 -7.21 5.41 -12.38
C GLY A 181 -7.40 5.01 -13.83
N GLN A 182 -7.95 3.82 -14.11
CA GLN A 182 -8.29 3.38 -15.47
C GLN A 182 -9.25 4.37 -16.13
N SER A 183 -10.29 4.81 -15.41
CA SER A 183 -11.32 5.70 -15.95
C SER A 183 -10.78 7.09 -16.30
N VAL A 184 -9.83 7.61 -15.50
CA VAL A 184 -9.17 8.90 -15.78
C VAL A 184 -8.34 8.82 -17.06
N ILE A 185 -7.55 7.76 -17.25
CA ILE A 185 -6.74 7.60 -18.47
C ILE A 185 -7.62 7.46 -19.71
N ILE A 186 -8.71 6.68 -19.63
CA ILE A 186 -9.68 6.58 -20.71
C ILE A 186 -10.35 7.94 -20.99
N LEU A 187 -10.61 8.74 -19.96
CA LEU A 187 -11.20 10.07 -20.10
C LEU A 187 -10.30 11.01 -20.91
N THR A 188 -8.96 10.98 -20.70
CA THR A 188 -8.03 11.77 -21.53
C THR A 188 -8.08 11.37 -22.99
N GLN A 189 -8.13 10.08 -23.30
CA GLN A 189 -8.23 9.56 -24.67
C GLN A 189 -9.54 9.97 -25.36
N LEU A 190 -10.67 9.95 -24.64
CA LEU A 190 -11.97 10.37 -25.16
C LEU A 190 -12.01 11.88 -25.44
N TYR A 191 -11.35 12.67 -24.60
CA TYR A 191 -11.24 14.12 -24.82
C TYR A 191 -10.44 14.43 -26.11
N GLU A 192 -9.33 13.75 -26.33
CA GLU A 192 -8.49 13.94 -27.52
C GLU A 192 -9.17 13.48 -28.82
N SER A 193 -10.04 12.47 -28.74
CA SER A 193 -10.73 11.91 -29.90
C SER A 193 -12.04 12.63 -30.27
N ASP A 194 -12.35 13.73 -29.61
CA ASP A 194 -13.58 14.54 -29.79
C ASP A 194 -14.90 13.73 -29.65
N GLN A 195 -14.85 12.67 -28.81
CA GLN A 195 -16.03 11.84 -28.54
C GLN A 195 -16.84 12.41 -27.37
N GLN A 196 -17.45 13.56 -27.57
CA GLN A 196 -18.07 14.36 -26.50
C GLN A 196 -19.10 13.60 -25.65
N GLU A 197 -19.98 12.80 -26.25
CA GLU A 197 -20.99 12.04 -25.52
C GLU A 197 -20.34 10.95 -24.62
N SER A 198 -19.39 10.20 -25.17
CA SER A 198 -18.63 9.18 -24.45
C SER A 198 -17.80 9.81 -23.33
N PHE A 199 -17.18 10.96 -23.59
CA PHE A 199 -16.47 11.75 -22.58
C PHE A 199 -17.38 12.15 -21.44
N LEU A 200 -18.53 12.76 -21.69
CA LEU A 200 -19.47 13.18 -20.62
C LEU A 200 -19.96 12.01 -19.79
N ARG A 201 -20.25 10.87 -20.40
CA ARG A 201 -20.63 9.65 -19.70
C ARG A 201 -19.51 9.14 -18.79
N LYS A 202 -18.28 9.09 -19.31
CA LYS A 202 -17.10 8.66 -18.55
C LYS A 202 -16.76 9.66 -17.43
N TYR A 203 -16.88 10.96 -17.68
CA TYR A 203 -16.68 11.99 -16.66
C TYR A 203 -17.66 11.84 -15.48
N LYS A 204 -18.96 11.61 -15.76
CA LYS A 204 -19.95 11.32 -14.71
C LYS A 204 -19.57 10.07 -13.90
N HIS A 205 -19.05 9.04 -14.57
CA HIS A 205 -18.59 7.83 -13.90
C HIS A 205 -17.39 8.10 -12.99
N VAL A 206 -16.39 8.87 -13.44
CA VAL A 206 -15.25 9.31 -12.63
C VAL A 206 -15.73 10.07 -11.39
N LYS A 207 -16.68 10.99 -11.53
CA LYS A 207 -17.26 11.72 -10.40
C LYS A 207 -17.98 10.80 -9.41
N ALA A 208 -18.68 9.78 -9.91
CA ALA A 208 -19.34 8.79 -9.06
C ALA A 208 -18.33 7.93 -8.27
N LEU A 209 -17.23 7.52 -8.90
CA LEU A 209 -16.16 6.80 -8.21
C LEU A 209 -15.49 7.65 -7.12
N GLN A 210 -15.21 8.94 -7.41
CA GLN A 210 -14.69 9.87 -6.41
C GLN A 210 -15.63 10.01 -5.21
N GLN A 211 -16.95 10.09 -5.46
CA GLN A 211 -17.95 10.14 -4.39
C GLN A 211 -17.96 8.85 -3.56
N GLN A 212 -17.88 7.69 -4.20
CA GLN A 212 -17.82 6.40 -3.49
C GLN A 212 -16.57 6.30 -2.60
N MET A 213 -15.40 6.75 -3.08
CA MET A 213 -14.18 6.81 -2.28
C MET A 213 -14.33 7.72 -1.06
N PHE A 214 -14.96 8.88 -1.24
CA PHE A 214 -15.26 9.80 -0.14
C PHE A 214 -16.23 9.15 0.86
N ASP A 215 -17.27 8.46 0.39
CA ASP A 215 -18.26 7.79 1.25
C ASP A 215 -17.60 6.67 2.07
N VAL A 216 -16.67 5.92 1.49
CA VAL A 216 -15.85 4.91 2.21
C VAL A 216 -15.02 5.59 3.31
N ASP A 217 -14.30 6.66 2.98
CA ASP A 217 -13.53 7.42 3.97
C ASP A 217 -14.43 7.92 5.11
N GLN A 218 -15.57 8.54 4.80
CA GLN A 218 -16.52 9.01 5.80
C GLN A 218 -17.10 7.87 6.66
N THR A 219 -17.29 6.69 6.09
CA THR A 219 -17.83 5.54 6.81
C THR A 219 -16.86 4.99 7.85
N TYR A 220 -15.57 4.90 7.50
CA TYR A 220 -14.56 4.23 8.31
C TYR A 220 -13.65 5.19 9.08
N ASN A 221 -13.63 6.48 8.78
CA ASN A 221 -12.76 7.50 9.39
C ASN A 221 -13.52 8.46 10.33
N GLN A 222 -14.60 8.03 10.91
CA GLN A 222 -15.44 8.89 11.77
C GLN A 222 -14.91 9.05 13.19
N ASN A 223 -14.12 8.08 13.67
CA ASN A 223 -13.59 8.10 15.02
C ASN A 223 -12.07 8.36 14.97
N PRO A 224 -11.56 9.43 15.60
CA PRO A 224 -10.12 9.72 15.63
C PRO A 224 -9.28 8.64 16.34
N TYR A 225 -9.92 7.73 17.07
CA TYR A 225 -9.26 6.59 17.74
C TYR A 225 -9.38 5.28 16.96
N GLN A 226 -10.08 5.27 15.84
CA GLN A 226 -10.16 4.12 14.95
C GLN A 226 -9.42 4.42 13.65
N PRO A 227 -8.80 3.40 13.02
CA PRO A 227 -8.17 3.59 11.72
C PRO A 227 -9.24 3.96 10.69
N GLY A 228 -8.91 4.93 9.88
CA GLY A 228 -9.72 5.31 8.73
C GLY A 228 -9.17 4.71 7.45
N VAL A 229 -9.68 5.18 6.32
CA VAL A 229 -9.26 4.75 4.98
C VAL A 229 -9.12 5.98 4.10
N LYS A 230 -7.97 6.23 3.56
CA LYS A 230 -7.73 7.29 2.57
C LYS A 230 -7.48 6.79 1.19
#